data_7eec6257bb39e7c6eb995713469b3fd1
#
_entry.id   7eec6257bb39e7c6eb995713469b3fd1
#
_cell.length_a   1.000
_cell.length_b   1.000
_cell.length_c   1.000
_cell.angle_alpha   90.00
_cell.angle_beta   90.00
_cell.angle_gamma   90.00
#
_symmetry.space_group_name_H-M   'P 1'
#
loop_
_entity.id
_entity.type
_entity.pdbx_description
1 polymer ?
#
loop_
_entity_poly.entity_id
_entity_poly.type
_entity_poly.pdbx_seq_one_letter_code
_entity_poly.pdbx_strand_id
1 'polypeptide(L)'
;MAWNFERVAGPYEGACGGLAWDGSAMLFSATGEGRILRFDPDTGGVSELRRHTHRTSGIALGPDGVLFGCQEFGRRILCFMPDGSARPAAYKLDGRFHNHPCDLAIDRGGSAWFADPYYPRAVPGPQLFPPLDHASVLCMERAPRQDWKLRRVTHDTLAPRAVLLSADEKTLYVAEGEPGRAGPRELRAYPVRDDRSVGPYFTLHTFGADYRGEQRGIEGMCLDSAGNIVACGGWQRNGPGALIYVFSPSGAVISTHAAPVDMPMRCAFGDADLGGLYVTSGDGSLYRARDTGLRGIVRAPFSC
;
A
#
# COMPACT_ATOMS: atom_id res chain seq x y z
N MET A 1 -7.60 24.54 -4.83
CA MET A 1 -8.93 24.31 -4.21
C MET A 1 -8.81 23.21 -3.17
N ALA A 2 -9.60 23.26 -2.09
CA ALA A 2 -9.66 22.14 -1.13
C ALA A 2 -10.39 20.95 -1.80
N TRP A 3 -9.88 19.73 -1.60
CA TRP A 3 -10.58 18.53 -2.05
C TRP A 3 -11.75 18.22 -1.12
N ASN A 4 -12.87 17.84 -1.70
CA ASN A 4 -14.04 17.46 -0.93
C ASN A 4 -14.19 15.94 -0.95
N PHE A 5 -14.07 15.32 0.22
CA PHE A 5 -14.20 13.88 0.37
C PHE A 5 -15.60 13.50 0.87
N GLU A 6 -16.24 12.58 0.19
CA GLU A 6 -17.48 11.93 0.64
C GLU A 6 -17.16 10.53 1.17
N ARG A 7 -17.79 10.13 2.27
CA ARG A 7 -17.72 8.73 2.72
C ARG A 7 -18.64 7.88 1.85
N VAL A 8 -18.08 6.91 1.14
CA VAL A 8 -18.80 6.04 0.21
C VAL A 8 -19.05 4.65 0.75
N ALA A 9 -18.30 4.22 1.78
CA ALA A 9 -18.55 2.96 2.48
C ALA A 9 -18.05 3.01 3.92
N GLY A 10 -18.60 2.15 4.79
CA GLY A 10 -18.23 2.04 6.20
C GLY A 10 -19.04 2.93 7.14
N PRO A 11 -18.63 3.07 8.43
CA PRO A 11 -17.42 2.47 8.99
C PRO A 11 -17.53 0.96 9.21
N TYR A 12 -16.43 0.24 8.99
CA TYR A 12 -16.25 -1.16 9.31
C TYR A 12 -15.45 -1.31 10.61
N GLU A 13 -15.41 -2.52 11.17
CA GLU A 13 -14.61 -2.76 12.38
C GLU A 13 -13.11 -2.61 12.10
N GLY A 14 -12.46 -1.73 12.84
CA GLY A 14 -11.05 -1.42 12.72
C GLY A 14 -10.72 -0.65 11.43
N ALA A 15 -9.44 -0.57 11.08
CA ALA A 15 -8.99 0.17 9.92
C ALA A 15 -9.37 -0.51 8.60
N CYS A 16 -9.67 0.29 7.58
CA CYS A 16 -9.63 -0.15 6.19
C CYS A 16 -8.21 0.00 5.63
N GLY A 17 -7.79 -0.98 4.84
CA GLY A 17 -6.43 -1.11 4.30
C GLY A 17 -6.34 -0.88 2.80
N GLY A 18 -5.69 -1.80 2.09
CA GLY A 18 -5.34 -1.70 0.69
C GLY A 18 -6.49 -1.40 -0.26
N LEU A 19 -6.14 -0.76 -1.36
CA LEU A 19 -7.03 -0.36 -2.44
C LEU A 19 -6.53 -0.90 -3.77
N ALA A 20 -7.44 -1.37 -4.62
CA ALA A 20 -7.13 -1.75 -6.00
C ALA A 20 -8.35 -1.50 -6.90
N TRP A 21 -8.16 -0.78 -8.00
CA TRP A 21 -9.19 -0.58 -9.01
C TRP A 21 -9.22 -1.77 -9.97
N ASP A 22 -10.38 -2.43 -10.14
CA ASP A 22 -10.52 -3.62 -11.01
C ASP A 22 -10.97 -3.29 -12.45
N GLY A 23 -11.07 -2.02 -12.78
CA GLY A 23 -11.57 -1.52 -14.07
C GLY A 23 -13.03 -1.09 -14.03
N SER A 24 -13.77 -1.48 -12.99
CA SER A 24 -15.19 -1.17 -12.83
C SER A 24 -15.57 -0.82 -11.39
N ALA A 25 -14.79 -1.29 -10.42
CA ALA A 25 -15.07 -1.05 -9.00
C ALA A 25 -13.78 -0.89 -8.18
N MET A 26 -13.91 -0.24 -7.04
CA MET A 26 -12.84 -0.12 -6.09
C MET A 26 -12.86 -1.28 -5.09
N LEU A 27 -11.84 -2.11 -5.14
CA LEU A 27 -11.59 -3.16 -4.15
C LEU A 27 -10.91 -2.56 -2.93
N PHE A 28 -11.33 -2.96 -1.72
CA PHE A 28 -10.70 -2.48 -0.50
C PHE A 28 -10.75 -3.51 0.62
N SER A 29 -9.74 -3.47 1.50
CA SER A 29 -9.66 -4.37 2.64
C SER A 29 -10.36 -3.79 3.86
N ALA A 30 -11.42 -4.44 4.35
CA ALA A 30 -11.96 -4.26 5.70
C ALA A 30 -11.14 -5.15 6.65
N THR A 31 -9.97 -4.64 7.06
CA THR A 31 -8.91 -5.45 7.69
C THR A 31 -9.35 -6.05 9.03
N GLY A 32 -10.07 -5.28 9.85
CA GLY A 32 -10.59 -5.75 11.15
C GLY A 32 -11.55 -6.91 11.02
N GLU A 33 -12.39 -6.89 10.00
CA GLU A 33 -13.39 -7.92 9.73
C GLU A 33 -12.86 -9.09 8.90
N GLY A 34 -11.62 -9.02 8.42
CA GLY A 34 -11.01 -10.04 7.57
C GLY A 34 -11.75 -10.25 6.25
N ARG A 35 -12.20 -9.15 5.63
CA ARG A 35 -12.91 -9.16 4.34
C ARG A 35 -12.20 -8.29 3.30
N ILE A 36 -12.36 -8.63 2.03
CA ILE A 36 -12.11 -7.74 0.90
C ILE A 36 -13.46 -7.43 0.28
N LEU A 37 -13.76 -6.15 0.17
CA LEU A 37 -15.03 -5.61 -0.30
C LEU A 37 -14.82 -4.96 -1.67
N ARG A 38 -15.92 -4.81 -2.40
CA ARG A 38 -16.00 -4.21 -3.73
C ARG A 38 -17.04 -3.11 -3.69
N PHE A 39 -16.61 -1.87 -3.88
CA PHE A 39 -17.47 -0.69 -4.02
C PHE A 39 -17.69 -0.40 -5.51
N ASP A 40 -18.93 -0.35 -5.92
CA ASP A 40 -19.35 0.01 -7.27
C ASP A 40 -19.66 1.51 -7.31
N PRO A 41 -18.90 2.32 -8.07
CA PRO A 41 -19.07 3.77 -8.11
C PRO A 41 -20.34 4.23 -8.83
N ASP A 42 -20.92 3.40 -9.72
CA ASP A 42 -22.09 3.75 -10.50
C ASP A 42 -23.37 3.57 -9.68
N THR A 43 -23.43 2.51 -8.88
CA THR A 43 -24.60 2.19 -8.05
C THR A 43 -24.46 2.66 -6.61
N GLY A 44 -23.23 2.94 -6.15
CA GLY A 44 -22.92 3.19 -4.73
C GLY A 44 -23.00 1.93 -3.87
N GLY A 45 -23.19 0.76 -4.48
CA GLY A 45 -23.35 -0.51 -3.78
C GLY A 45 -22.02 -1.08 -3.29
N VAL A 46 -22.06 -1.75 -2.13
CA VAL A 46 -20.93 -2.53 -1.60
C VAL A 46 -21.27 -4.00 -1.58
N SER A 47 -20.40 -4.83 -2.12
CA SER A 47 -20.51 -6.28 -2.08
C SER A 47 -19.26 -6.92 -1.50
N GLU A 48 -19.39 -8.15 -1.00
CA GLU A 48 -18.27 -8.92 -0.49
C GLU A 48 -17.59 -9.68 -1.62
N LEU A 49 -16.29 -9.41 -1.83
CA LEU A 49 -15.46 -10.14 -2.78
C LEU A 49 -14.81 -11.38 -2.15
N ARG A 50 -14.28 -11.22 -0.93
CA ARG A 50 -13.62 -12.29 -0.16
C ARG A 50 -13.91 -12.14 1.32
N ARG A 51 -14.03 -13.29 2.01
CA ARG A 51 -14.13 -13.39 3.48
C ARG A 51 -13.00 -14.26 4.03
N HIS A 52 -12.83 -14.23 5.34
CA HIS A 52 -11.80 -15.00 6.04
C HIS A 52 -10.37 -14.73 5.52
N THR A 53 -10.10 -13.47 5.18
CA THR A 53 -8.82 -13.07 4.58
C THR A 53 -7.69 -12.91 5.60
N HIS A 54 -7.93 -13.30 6.87
CA HIS A 54 -6.94 -13.25 7.96
C HIS A 54 -6.23 -11.89 8.08
N ARG A 55 -7.03 -10.81 8.11
CA ARG A 55 -6.53 -9.43 8.22
C ARG A 55 -5.56 -9.06 7.09
N THR A 56 -5.96 -9.37 5.85
CA THR A 56 -5.25 -8.84 4.68
C THR A 56 -5.29 -7.31 4.74
N SER A 57 -4.11 -6.66 4.72
CA SER A 57 -3.96 -5.20 4.76
C SER A 57 -3.77 -4.63 3.37
N GLY A 58 -2.58 -4.69 2.78
CA GLY A 58 -2.33 -4.24 1.42
C GLY A 58 -2.89 -5.20 0.38
N ILE A 59 -3.46 -4.68 -0.70
CA ILE A 59 -3.89 -5.45 -1.87
C ILE A 59 -3.44 -4.78 -3.17
N ALA A 60 -3.16 -5.56 -4.20
CA ALA A 60 -2.88 -5.07 -5.55
C ALA A 60 -3.29 -6.10 -6.60
N LEU A 61 -3.75 -5.64 -7.76
CA LEU A 61 -4.05 -6.48 -8.91
C LEU A 61 -2.82 -6.69 -9.79
N GLY A 62 -2.58 -7.95 -10.15
CA GLY A 62 -1.59 -8.31 -11.15
C GLY A 62 -2.12 -8.15 -12.57
N PRO A 63 -1.22 -8.16 -13.58
CA PRO A 63 -1.60 -8.01 -14.98
C PRO A 63 -2.47 -9.17 -15.51
N ASP A 64 -2.50 -10.28 -14.80
CA ASP A 64 -3.33 -11.46 -15.08
C ASP A 64 -4.66 -11.48 -14.31
N GLY A 65 -5.02 -10.37 -13.67
CA GLY A 65 -6.25 -10.24 -12.87
C GLY A 65 -6.20 -10.94 -11.51
N VAL A 66 -5.09 -11.56 -11.15
CA VAL A 66 -4.90 -12.14 -9.81
C VAL A 66 -4.77 -11.03 -8.78
N LEU A 67 -5.59 -11.08 -7.74
CA LEU A 67 -5.50 -10.16 -6.61
C LEU A 67 -4.49 -10.69 -5.60
N PHE A 68 -3.44 -9.91 -5.33
CA PHE A 68 -2.47 -10.19 -4.29
C PHE A 68 -2.85 -9.49 -3.00
N GLY A 69 -2.54 -10.11 -1.85
CA GLY A 69 -2.81 -9.53 -0.53
C GLY A 69 -1.72 -9.81 0.49
N CYS A 70 -1.38 -8.77 1.26
CA CYS A 70 -0.47 -8.85 2.39
C CYS A 70 -1.22 -9.32 3.63
N GLN A 71 -0.92 -10.51 4.15
CA GLN A 71 -1.45 -11.00 5.42
C GLN A 71 -0.45 -10.74 6.54
N GLU A 72 -0.63 -9.64 7.27
CA GLU A 72 0.25 -9.28 8.38
C GLU A 72 0.38 -10.41 9.41
N PHE A 73 -0.75 -10.92 9.90
CA PHE A 73 -0.73 -11.98 10.92
C PHE A 73 -0.43 -13.36 10.34
N GLY A 74 -0.76 -13.58 9.09
CA GLY A 74 -0.38 -14.78 8.35
C GLY A 74 1.09 -14.80 7.94
N ARG A 75 1.77 -13.65 8.01
CA ARG A 75 3.18 -13.47 7.65
C ARG A 75 3.48 -14.00 6.25
N ARG A 76 2.63 -13.63 5.28
CA ARG A 76 2.70 -14.15 3.90
C ARG A 76 2.00 -13.22 2.91
N ILE A 77 2.32 -13.45 1.65
CA ILE A 77 1.55 -12.90 0.52
C ILE A 77 0.63 -14.01 0.00
N LEU A 78 -0.65 -13.67 -0.20
CA LEU A 78 -1.65 -14.54 -0.84
C LEU A 78 -1.95 -14.08 -2.25
N CYS A 79 -2.28 -15.05 -3.12
CA CYS A 79 -2.99 -14.84 -4.37
C CYS A 79 -4.45 -15.25 -4.18
N PHE A 80 -5.38 -14.32 -4.39
CA PHE A 80 -6.82 -14.58 -4.46
C PHE A 80 -7.18 -14.81 -5.94
N MET A 81 -7.47 -16.05 -6.27
CA MET A 81 -7.70 -16.45 -7.65
C MET A 81 -9.12 -16.08 -8.10
N PRO A 82 -9.36 -15.85 -9.42
CA PRO A 82 -10.70 -15.58 -9.94
C PRO A 82 -11.73 -16.66 -9.64
N ASP A 83 -11.31 -17.93 -9.51
CA ASP A 83 -12.17 -19.08 -9.16
C ASP A 83 -12.63 -19.09 -7.70
N GLY A 84 -12.25 -18.09 -6.90
CA GLY A 84 -12.57 -17.98 -5.49
C GLY A 84 -11.57 -18.64 -4.55
N SER A 85 -10.63 -19.41 -5.06
CA SER A 85 -9.57 -20.02 -4.25
C SER A 85 -8.54 -18.99 -3.79
N ALA A 86 -7.79 -19.30 -2.73
CA ALA A 86 -6.65 -18.53 -2.27
C ALA A 86 -5.42 -19.44 -2.12
N ARG A 87 -4.27 -18.97 -2.61
CA ARG A 87 -3.02 -19.73 -2.56
C ARG A 87 -1.91 -18.88 -1.96
N PRO A 88 -1.06 -19.42 -1.07
CA PRO A 88 0.15 -18.73 -0.65
C PRO A 88 1.06 -18.49 -1.85
N ALA A 89 1.51 -17.22 -2.01
CA ALA A 89 2.53 -16.89 -3.01
C ALA A 89 3.93 -16.93 -2.39
N ALA A 90 4.13 -16.18 -1.30
CA ALA A 90 5.40 -16.16 -0.60
C ALA A 90 5.16 -16.13 0.92
N TYR A 91 5.95 -16.86 1.67
CA TYR A 91 5.86 -16.90 3.14
C TYR A 91 7.22 -17.12 3.82
N LYS A 92 8.26 -17.42 3.07
CA LYS A 92 9.62 -17.61 3.59
C LYS A 92 10.67 -16.98 2.69
N LEU A 93 11.64 -16.34 3.31
CA LEU A 93 12.91 -15.94 2.72
C LEU A 93 14.02 -16.70 3.43
N ASP A 94 14.86 -17.43 2.70
CA ASP A 94 15.98 -18.25 3.24
C ASP A 94 15.57 -19.18 4.40
N GLY A 95 14.39 -19.80 4.25
CA GLY A 95 13.83 -20.73 5.24
C GLY A 95 13.12 -20.07 6.43
N ARG A 96 13.17 -18.74 6.58
CA ARG A 96 12.52 -18.00 7.67
C ARG A 96 11.22 -17.36 7.20
N PHE A 97 10.21 -17.29 8.07
CA PHE A 97 8.95 -16.62 7.77
C PHE A 97 9.13 -15.11 7.64
N HIS A 98 8.29 -14.48 6.80
CA HIS A 98 8.22 -13.01 6.71
C HIS A 98 7.95 -12.37 8.07
N ASN A 99 8.20 -11.06 8.16
CA ASN A 99 7.82 -10.27 9.31
C ASN A 99 6.31 -9.98 9.30
N HIS A 100 5.90 -8.81 8.83
CA HIS A 100 4.50 -8.41 8.77
C HIS A 100 4.24 -7.68 7.43
N PRO A 101 4.17 -8.39 6.30
CA PRO A 101 3.97 -7.74 5.02
C PRO A 101 2.69 -6.89 5.06
N CYS A 102 2.80 -5.61 4.69
CA CYS A 102 1.73 -4.63 4.91
C CYS A 102 1.28 -3.88 3.67
N ASP A 103 2.15 -3.73 2.66
CA ASP A 103 1.84 -3.02 1.41
C ASP A 103 2.59 -3.64 0.25
N LEU A 104 2.02 -3.54 -0.97
CA LEU A 104 2.64 -4.13 -2.16
C LEU A 104 2.31 -3.37 -3.44
N ALA A 105 3.24 -3.46 -4.39
CA ALA A 105 3.09 -3.00 -5.77
C ALA A 105 3.42 -4.15 -6.72
N ILE A 106 2.69 -4.24 -7.85
CA ILE A 106 2.94 -5.25 -8.88
C ILE A 106 3.53 -4.57 -10.11
N ASP A 107 4.64 -5.11 -10.64
CA ASP A 107 5.23 -4.63 -11.89
C ASP A 107 4.50 -5.21 -13.12
N ARG A 108 4.76 -4.67 -14.31
CA ARG A 108 4.15 -5.15 -15.58
C ARG A 108 4.48 -6.59 -15.88
N GLY A 109 5.59 -7.12 -15.36
CA GLY A 109 5.97 -8.52 -15.46
C GLY A 109 5.25 -9.44 -14.49
N GLY A 110 4.42 -8.89 -13.59
CA GLY A 110 3.68 -9.65 -12.59
C GLY A 110 4.49 -10.00 -11.35
N SER A 111 5.66 -9.37 -11.14
CA SER A 111 6.41 -9.52 -9.89
C SER A 111 5.82 -8.60 -8.82
N ALA A 112 5.78 -9.07 -7.58
CA ALA A 112 5.30 -8.27 -6.46
C ALA A 112 6.46 -7.77 -5.60
N TRP A 113 6.44 -6.46 -5.38
CA TRP A 113 7.35 -5.73 -4.50
C TRP A 113 6.57 -5.39 -3.24
N PHE A 114 7.03 -5.78 -2.06
CA PHE A 114 6.26 -5.57 -0.85
C PHE A 114 7.11 -5.15 0.34
N ALA A 115 6.52 -4.30 1.18
CA ALA A 115 7.10 -3.88 2.45
C ALA A 115 6.87 -4.96 3.50
N ASP A 116 7.94 -5.37 4.18
CA ASP A 116 7.92 -6.41 5.23
C ASP A 116 8.53 -5.87 6.54
N PRO A 117 7.88 -4.89 7.20
CA PRO A 117 8.34 -4.35 8.46
C PRO A 117 8.17 -5.38 9.58
N TYR A 118 8.97 -5.23 10.64
CA TYR A 118 8.78 -5.97 11.86
C TYR A 118 8.04 -5.12 12.89
N TYR A 119 6.92 -5.62 13.39
CA TYR A 119 6.20 -5.03 14.51
C TYR A 119 6.39 -5.87 15.75
N PRO A 120 6.94 -5.32 16.85
CA PRO A 120 7.08 -6.04 18.12
C PRO A 120 5.75 -6.15 18.86
N ARG A 121 4.64 -6.34 18.14
CA ARG A 121 3.31 -6.54 18.74
C ARG A 121 3.14 -8.01 19.11
N ALA A 122 2.56 -8.24 20.28
CA ALA A 122 2.06 -9.57 20.61
C ALA A 122 0.95 -9.92 19.59
N VAL A 123 1.26 -10.85 18.71
CA VAL A 123 0.23 -11.46 17.85
C VAL A 123 -0.54 -12.43 18.75
N PRO A 124 -1.88 -12.46 18.70
CA PRO A 124 -2.63 -13.47 19.44
C PRO A 124 -2.16 -14.88 19.07
N GLY A 125 -1.73 -15.64 20.06
CA GLY A 125 -1.23 -17.00 19.88
C GLY A 125 0.29 -17.12 20.01
N PRO A 126 0.81 -18.36 20.08
CA PRO A 126 2.23 -18.60 20.22
C PRO A 126 3.00 -18.18 18.97
N GLN A 127 4.03 -17.36 19.14
CA GLN A 127 5.00 -17.03 18.09
C GLN A 127 5.95 -18.21 17.91
N LEU A 128 5.53 -19.19 17.09
CA LEU A 128 6.30 -20.42 16.88
C LEU A 128 7.57 -20.23 16.04
N PHE A 129 7.64 -19.07 15.31
CA PHE A 129 8.74 -18.83 14.39
C PHE A 129 9.29 -17.42 14.59
N PRO A 130 10.62 -17.27 14.70
CA PRO A 130 11.24 -15.97 14.82
C PRO A 130 11.00 -15.14 13.54
N PRO A 131 10.98 -13.80 13.65
CA PRO A 131 10.95 -12.91 12.51
C PRO A 131 12.26 -13.01 11.70
N LEU A 132 12.28 -12.38 10.52
CA LEU A 132 13.52 -12.06 9.83
C LEU A 132 14.37 -11.14 10.71
N ASP A 133 15.69 -11.20 10.55
CA ASP A 133 16.65 -10.35 11.26
C ASP A 133 16.76 -8.92 10.69
N HIS A 134 15.89 -8.59 9.75
CA HIS A 134 15.81 -7.29 9.09
C HIS A 134 14.37 -6.94 8.73
N ALA A 135 14.06 -5.66 8.58
CA ALA A 135 12.86 -5.16 7.94
C ALA A 135 13.23 -4.58 6.58
N SER A 136 12.58 -5.04 5.51
CA SER A 136 13.02 -4.73 4.15
C SER A 136 11.85 -4.66 3.17
N VAL A 137 12.10 -4.06 2.02
CA VAL A 137 11.30 -4.36 0.84
C VAL A 137 11.83 -5.65 0.24
N LEU A 138 10.91 -6.55 -0.04
CA LEU A 138 11.15 -7.83 -0.70
C LEU A 138 10.52 -7.81 -2.09
N CYS A 139 11.08 -8.62 -3.00
CA CYS A 139 10.50 -8.85 -4.32
C CYS A 139 10.31 -10.34 -4.54
N MET A 140 9.12 -10.72 -4.99
CA MET A 140 8.82 -12.07 -5.44
C MET A 140 8.57 -12.08 -6.94
N GLU A 141 9.28 -12.94 -7.63
CA GLU A 141 9.22 -13.12 -9.09
C GLU A 141 8.63 -14.47 -9.41
N ARG A 142 7.80 -14.56 -10.46
CA ARG A 142 7.34 -15.84 -10.96
C ARG A 142 8.52 -16.63 -11.53
N ALA A 143 8.74 -17.83 -11.01
CA ALA A 143 9.69 -18.79 -11.54
C ALA A 143 8.99 -19.82 -12.43
N PRO A 144 9.73 -20.58 -13.27
CA PRO A 144 9.19 -21.73 -13.99
C PRO A 144 8.46 -22.69 -13.03
N ARG A 145 7.34 -23.29 -13.48
CA ARG A 145 6.47 -24.21 -12.71
C ARG A 145 5.56 -23.54 -11.67
N GLN A 146 5.25 -22.24 -11.86
CA GLN A 146 4.39 -21.46 -10.95
C GLN A 146 4.94 -21.27 -9.53
N ASP A 147 6.20 -21.56 -9.29
CA ASP A 147 6.89 -21.24 -8.05
C ASP A 147 7.23 -19.75 -8.00
N TRP A 148 7.50 -19.24 -6.79
CA TRP A 148 7.91 -17.86 -6.57
C TRP A 148 9.37 -17.85 -6.08
N LYS A 149 10.20 -17.06 -6.77
CA LYS A 149 11.54 -16.73 -6.31
C LYS A 149 11.47 -15.43 -5.51
N LEU A 150 11.87 -15.50 -4.26
CA LEU A 150 11.85 -14.37 -3.35
C LEU A 150 13.26 -13.88 -3.09
N ARG A 151 13.42 -12.57 -2.99
CA ARG A 151 14.68 -11.92 -2.62
C ARG A 151 14.48 -10.66 -1.83
N ARG A 152 15.45 -10.31 -1.01
CA ARG A 152 15.58 -9.03 -0.34
C ARG A 152 16.02 -7.97 -1.35
N VAL A 153 15.34 -6.80 -1.34
CA VAL A 153 15.61 -5.69 -2.27
C VAL A 153 16.33 -4.55 -1.55
N THR A 154 15.83 -4.14 -0.39
CA THR A 154 16.47 -3.07 0.39
C THR A 154 17.24 -3.63 1.57
N HIS A 155 18.37 -2.99 1.92
CA HIS A 155 19.26 -3.40 3.00
C HIS A 155 19.46 -2.30 4.05
N ASP A 156 18.81 -1.17 3.87
CA ASP A 156 18.96 0.09 4.59
C ASP A 156 17.62 0.62 5.12
N THR A 157 16.57 -0.18 5.06
CA THR A 157 15.26 0.11 5.65
C THR A 157 15.14 -0.47 7.05
N LEU A 158 14.42 0.24 7.94
CA LEU A 158 14.16 -0.15 9.32
C LEU A 158 12.70 -0.45 9.59
N ALA A 159 11.80 0.27 8.92
CA ALA A 159 10.36 0.11 9.04
C ALA A 159 9.65 0.56 7.74
N PRO A 160 9.84 -0.15 6.61
CA PRO A 160 9.17 0.21 5.36
C PRO A 160 7.64 0.05 5.52
N ARG A 161 6.87 1.09 5.14
CA ARG A 161 5.42 1.14 5.34
C ARG A 161 4.62 1.02 4.05
N ALA A 162 5.13 1.65 2.98
CA ALA A 162 4.48 1.62 1.69
C ALA A 162 5.52 1.51 0.57
N VAL A 163 5.11 0.90 -0.53
CA VAL A 163 5.92 0.73 -1.73
C VAL A 163 5.13 1.14 -2.96
N LEU A 164 5.83 1.78 -3.91
CA LEU A 164 5.24 2.23 -5.16
C LEU A 164 6.30 2.20 -6.25
N LEU A 165 5.98 1.71 -7.43
CA LEU A 165 6.85 1.80 -8.60
C LEU A 165 6.51 3.04 -9.41
N SER A 166 7.50 3.71 -10.00
CA SER A 166 7.28 4.76 -10.99
C SER A 166 6.56 4.23 -12.23
N ALA A 167 6.02 5.09 -13.06
CA ALA A 167 5.27 4.69 -14.25
C ALA A 167 6.10 3.88 -15.25
N ASP A 168 7.40 4.16 -15.34
CA ASP A 168 8.38 3.44 -16.17
C ASP A 168 9.05 2.26 -15.45
N GLU A 169 8.71 2.03 -14.17
CA GLU A 169 9.25 0.99 -13.29
C GLU A 169 10.76 1.07 -13.02
N LYS A 170 11.37 2.23 -13.31
CA LYS A 170 12.80 2.48 -13.07
C LYS A 170 13.10 3.06 -11.69
N THR A 171 12.07 3.36 -10.91
CA THR A 171 12.20 3.86 -9.55
C THR A 171 11.24 3.12 -8.63
N LEU A 172 11.77 2.62 -7.52
CA LEU A 172 11.00 2.12 -6.39
C LEU A 172 10.93 3.22 -5.34
N TYR A 173 9.73 3.73 -5.08
CA TYR A 173 9.47 4.63 -3.95
C TYR A 173 9.14 3.80 -2.72
N VAL A 174 9.74 4.17 -1.59
CA VAL A 174 9.55 3.51 -0.30
C VAL A 174 9.24 4.58 0.75
N ALA A 175 8.11 4.43 1.42
CA ALA A 175 7.84 5.16 2.65
C ALA A 175 8.53 4.44 3.80
N GLU A 176 9.49 5.09 4.42
CA GLU A 176 10.31 4.56 5.51
C GLU A 176 9.92 5.20 6.84
N GLY A 177 9.94 4.39 7.88
CA GLY A 177 9.82 4.84 9.26
C GLY A 177 8.41 4.76 9.84
N GLU A 178 8.36 4.56 11.14
CA GLU A 178 7.13 4.50 11.94
C GLU A 178 7.30 5.36 13.19
N PRO A 179 6.26 6.11 13.62
CA PRO A 179 6.32 6.88 14.85
C PRO A 179 6.64 6.00 16.06
N GLY A 180 7.52 6.50 16.94
CA GLY A 180 7.95 5.77 18.13
C GLY A 180 9.02 4.71 17.89
N ARG A 181 9.53 4.58 16.67
CA ARG A 181 10.69 3.76 16.34
C ARG A 181 11.92 4.63 16.04
N ALA A 182 13.09 4.11 16.34
CA ALA A 182 14.33 4.76 15.92
C ALA A 182 14.43 4.83 14.39
N GLY A 183 14.96 5.93 13.88
CA GLY A 183 15.18 6.15 12.47
C GLY A 183 14.32 7.27 11.89
N PRO A 184 14.64 7.71 10.68
CA PRO A 184 13.93 8.78 10.01
C PRO A 184 12.58 8.29 9.45
N ARG A 185 11.66 9.23 9.27
CA ARG A 185 10.44 9.05 8.50
C ARG A 185 10.61 9.76 7.18
N GLU A 186 10.78 8.98 6.12
CA GLU A 186 11.20 9.48 4.82
C GLU A 186 10.37 8.91 3.67
N LEU A 187 10.25 9.68 2.61
CA LEU A 187 9.97 9.19 1.28
C LEU A 187 11.31 8.99 0.57
N ARG A 188 11.62 7.76 0.20
CA ARG A 188 12.86 7.37 -0.48
C ARG A 188 12.60 6.92 -1.89
N ALA A 189 13.54 7.22 -2.80
CA ALA A 189 13.55 6.75 -4.18
C ALA A 189 14.78 5.89 -4.44
N TYR A 190 14.57 4.66 -4.86
CA TYR A 190 15.62 3.70 -5.21
C TYR A 190 15.63 3.50 -6.73
N PRO A 191 16.73 3.74 -7.44
CA PRO A 191 16.85 3.35 -8.85
C PRO A 191 16.73 1.84 -9.01
N VAL A 192 15.83 1.38 -9.87
CA VAL A 192 15.63 -0.05 -10.18
C VAL A 192 16.45 -0.41 -11.41
N ARG A 193 17.23 -1.50 -11.31
CA ARG A 193 18.03 -2.05 -12.41
C ARG A 193 17.25 -3.12 -13.16
N ASP A 194 17.73 -3.50 -14.33
CA ASP A 194 17.10 -4.50 -15.19
C ASP A 194 16.97 -5.88 -14.50
N ASP A 195 17.89 -6.21 -13.60
CA ASP A 195 17.84 -7.42 -12.78
C ASP A 195 16.93 -7.28 -11.55
N ARG A 196 16.17 -6.17 -11.47
CA ARG A 196 15.32 -5.80 -10.32
C ARG A 196 16.06 -5.59 -9.00
N SER A 197 17.38 -5.51 -9.00
CA SER A 197 18.12 -4.96 -7.86
C SER A 197 17.92 -3.45 -7.80
N VAL A 198 18.18 -2.84 -6.65
CA VAL A 198 18.10 -1.39 -6.51
C VAL A 198 19.47 -0.78 -6.27
N GLY A 199 19.64 0.47 -6.69
CA GLY A 199 20.78 1.30 -6.33
C GLY A 199 20.63 1.94 -4.95
N PRO A 200 21.61 2.75 -4.52
CA PRO A 200 21.48 3.60 -3.35
C PRO A 200 20.25 4.51 -3.48
N TYR A 201 19.56 4.75 -2.36
CA TYR A 201 18.39 5.62 -2.37
C TYR A 201 18.75 7.10 -2.33
N PHE A 202 17.79 7.89 -2.76
CA PHE A 202 17.74 9.33 -2.54
C PHE A 202 16.57 9.64 -1.61
N THR A 203 16.80 10.44 -0.57
CA THR A 203 15.71 10.96 0.26
C THR A 203 14.99 12.06 -0.51
N LEU A 204 13.72 11.82 -0.83
CA LEU A 204 12.86 12.79 -1.51
C LEU A 204 12.21 13.75 -0.52
N HIS A 205 11.80 13.25 0.64
CA HIS A 205 11.17 14.05 1.69
C HIS A 205 11.44 13.44 3.07
N THR A 206 11.65 14.30 4.07
CA THR A 206 11.81 13.89 5.47
C THR A 206 10.71 14.53 6.32
N PHE A 207 9.98 13.71 7.05
CA PHE A 207 8.99 14.15 8.02
C PHE A 207 9.69 14.45 9.35
N GLY A 208 9.46 15.66 9.87
CA GLY A 208 10.11 16.13 11.09
C GLY A 208 9.36 15.75 12.36
N ALA A 209 9.59 16.57 13.38
CA ALA A 209 8.87 16.55 14.64
C ALA A 209 8.49 17.98 15.03
N ASP A 210 7.44 18.13 15.82
CA ASP A 210 7.08 19.38 16.50
C ASP A 210 7.11 19.18 18.02
N TYR A 211 6.71 20.20 18.79
CA TYR A 211 6.69 20.13 20.25
C TYR A 211 5.75 19.04 20.82
N ARG A 212 4.83 18.50 20.00
CA ARG A 212 3.90 17.42 20.37
C ARG A 212 4.49 16.04 20.07
N GLY A 213 5.57 15.96 19.30
CA GLY A 213 6.26 14.73 18.97
C GLY A 213 6.55 14.55 17.48
N GLU A 214 6.92 13.35 17.12
CA GLU A 214 7.30 12.98 15.76
C GLU A 214 6.09 12.90 14.83
N GLN A 215 6.20 13.53 13.65
CA GLN A 215 5.17 13.42 12.62
C GLN A 215 5.05 11.97 12.14
N ARG A 216 3.82 11.54 11.90
CA ARG A 216 3.56 10.28 11.21
C ARG A 216 3.92 10.45 9.74
N GLY A 217 4.78 9.60 9.21
CA GLY A 217 5.14 9.59 7.80
C GLY A 217 4.00 9.13 6.89
N ILE A 218 4.37 8.57 5.75
CA ILE A 218 3.45 8.06 4.73
C ILE A 218 3.01 6.64 5.09
N GLU A 219 1.71 6.36 4.93
CA GLU A 219 1.11 5.04 5.11
C GLU A 219 0.76 4.35 3.78
N GLY A 220 0.47 5.10 2.75
CA GLY A 220 0.14 4.57 1.44
C GLY A 220 0.30 5.58 0.32
N MET A 221 0.55 5.09 -0.89
CA MET A 221 0.86 5.92 -2.05
C MET A 221 0.22 5.37 -3.32
N CYS A 222 -0.09 6.28 -4.25
CA CYS A 222 -0.39 5.94 -5.65
C CYS A 222 0.22 6.99 -6.59
N LEU A 223 0.19 6.74 -7.91
CA LEU A 223 0.62 7.72 -8.91
C LEU A 223 -0.58 8.38 -9.57
N ASP A 224 -0.40 9.67 -9.88
CA ASP A 224 -1.23 10.32 -10.90
C ASP A 224 -0.68 10.09 -12.32
N SER A 225 -1.42 10.52 -13.33
CA SER A 225 -1.05 10.37 -14.74
C SER A 225 0.16 11.21 -15.17
N ALA A 226 0.54 12.21 -14.40
CA ALA A 226 1.75 13.00 -14.59
C ALA A 226 2.99 12.36 -13.91
N GLY A 227 2.80 11.23 -13.20
CA GLY A 227 3.85 10.55 -12.44
C GLY A 227 4.09 11.14 -11.06
N ASN A 228 3.24 12.05 -10.59
CA ASN A 228 3.35 12.56 -9.23
C ASN A 228 2.91 11.49 -8.22
N ILE A 229 3.49 11.54 -7.03
CA ILE A 229 3.19 10.63 -5.93
C ILE A 229 2.11 11.27 -5.07
N VAL A 230 0.92 10.65 -5.06
CA VAL A 230 -0.16 11.01 -4.13
C VAL A 230 -0.04 10.11 -2.91
N ALA A 231 0.10 10.69 -1.72
CA ALA A 231 0.45 9.97 -0.52
C ALA A 231 -0.44 10.33 0.68
N CYS A 232 -0.93 9.32 1.37
CA CYS A 232 -1.62 9.44 2.66
C CYS A 232 -0.60 9.54 3.78
N GLY A 233 -0.64 10.60 4.58
CA GLY A 233 0.30 10.78 5.68
C GLY A 233 -0.22 11.66 6.81
N GLY A 234 0.55 11.67 7.89
CA GLY A 234 0.22 12.47 9.05
C GLY A 234 -0.93 11.94 9.91
N TRP A 235 -1.22 12.65 10.97
CA TRP A 235 -2.32 12.47 11.91
C TRP A 235 -2.58 13.77 12.68
N GLN A 236 -3.72 13.89 13.34
CA GLN A 236 -4.05 15.09 14.13
C GLN A 236 -3.22 15.23 15.40
N ARG A 237 -2.55 14.17 15.83
CA ARG A 237 -1.81 14.11 17.09
C ARG A 237 -0.62 15.08 17.12
N ASN A 238 0.06 15.26 16.00
CA ASN A 238 1.19 16.19 15.84
C ASN A 238 1.46 16.51 14.36
N GLY A 239 2.42 17.40 14.10
CA GLY A 239 2.71 17.88 12.74
C GLY A 239 1.58 18.71 12.16
N PRO A 240 1.49 18.83 10.84
CA PRO A 240 0.50 19.65 10.16
C PRO A 240 -0.89 18.99 10.14
N GLY A 241 -1.07 17.80 10.72
CA GLY A 241 -2.31 17.04 10.73
C GLY A 241 -2.33 15.90 9.73
N ALA A 242 -3.50 15.28 9.57
CA ALA A 242 -3.75 14.25 8.58
C ALA A 242 -3.91 14.86 7.20
N LEU A 243 -3.03 14.51 6.27
CA LEU A 243 -2.95 15.13 4.94
C LEU A 243 -2.85 14.09 3.82
N ILE A 244 -3.33 14.49 2.66
CA ILE A 244 -2.95 13.89 1.38
C ILE A 244 -1.92 14.81 0.75
N TYR A 245 -0.73 14.31 0.55
CA TYR A 245 0.39 15.00 -0.11
C TYR A 245 0.39 14.67 -1.60
N VAL A 246 0.78 15.65 -2.42
CA VAL A 246 1.14 15.43 -3.81
C VAL A 246 2.60 15.84 -3.96
N PHE A 247 3.46 14.87 -4.23
CA PHE A 247 4.89 15.09 -4.49
C PHE A 247 5.17 14.97 -5.98
N SER A 248 6.06 15.80 -6.49
CA SER A 248 6.67 15.52 -7.80
C SER A 248 7.54 14.26 -7.73
N PRO A 249 7.91 13.66 -8.86
CA PRO A 249 8.86 12.54 -8.89
C PRO A 249 10.23 12.87 -8.26
N SER A 250 10.59 14.14 -8.18
CA SER A 250 11.83 14.64 -7.54
C SER A 250 11.68 14.94 -6.04
N GLY A 251 10.49 14.75 -5.47
CA GLY A 251 10.21 14.93 -4.04
C GLY A 251 9.75 16.32 -3.63
N ALA A 252 9.60 17.28 -4.56
CA ALA A 252 9.01 18.57 -4.23
C ALA A 252 7.52 18.39 -3.86
N VAL A 253 7.08 18.99 -2.75
CA VAL A 253 5.67 19.04 -2.38
C VAL A 253 4.95 20.01 -3.31
N ILE A 254 4.11 19.50 -4.20
CA ILE A 254 3.31 20.29 -5.14
C ILE A 254 2.10 20.88 -4.42
N SER A 255 1.41 20.06 -3.63
CA SER A 255 0.27 20.48 -2.84
C SER A 255 0.03 19.55 -1.65
N THR A 256 -0.73 20.05 -0.68
CA THR A 256 -1.26 19.28 0.44
C THR A 256 -2.73 19.56 0.61
N HIS A 257 -3.49 18.53 0.94
CA HIS A 257 -4.94 18.61 1.13
C HIS A 257 -5.31 17.94 2.45
N ALA A 258 -6.26 18.52 3.18
CA ALA A 258 -6.76 17.89 4.41
C ALA A 258 -7.32 16.50 4.07
N ALA A 259 -6.91 15.49 4.83
CA ALA A 259 -7.53 14.18 4.73
C ALA A 259 -8.96 14.22 5.29
N PRO A 260 -9.86 13.32 4.83
CA PRO A 260 -11.26 13.31 5.27
C PRO A 260 -11.41 13.05 6.77
N VAL A 261 -10.47 12.30 7.33
CA VAL A 261 -10.44 11.96 8.77
C VAL A 261 -9.00 11.80 9.22
N ASP A 262 -8.82 11.60 10.52
CA ASP A 262 -7.52 11.23 11.07
C ASP A 262 -7.04 9.86 10.53
N MET A 263 -5.73 9.69 10.43
CA MET A 263 -5.10 8.45 9.97
C MET A 263 -5.57 7.97 8.58
N PRO A 264 -5.36 8.75 7.51
CA PRO A 264 -5.52 8.24 6.15
C PRO A 264 -4.50 7.10 5.93
N MET A 265 -4.98 5.98 5.35
CA MET A 265 -4.17 4.75 5.26
C MET A 265 -3.63 4.52 3.86
N ARG A 266 -4.51 4.34 2.88
CA ARG A 266 -4.14 4.06 1.49
C ARG A 266 -4.92 4.96 0.55
N CYS A 267 -4.36 5.24 -0.62
CA CYS A 267 -5.07 5.94 -1.69
C CYS A 267 -4.91 5.21 -3.02
N ALA A 268 -5.90 5.34 -3.87
CA ALA A 268 -5.89 4.84 -5.24
C ALA A 268 -6.87 5.65 -6.09
N PHE A 269 -6.55 5.78 -7.37
CA PHE A 269 -7.49 6.34 -8.33
C PHE A 269 -8.43 5.26 -8.87
N GLY A 270 -9.67 5.64 -9.13
CA GLY A 270 -10.72 4.82 -9.71
C GLY A 270 -11.71 5.68 -10.48
N ASP A 271 -12.92 5.15 -10.65
CA ASP A 271 -13.95 5.62 -11.59
C ASP A 271 -13.54 5.37 -13.07
N ALA A 272 -14.48 5.42 -13.99
CA ALA A 272 -14.27 5.07 -15.40
C ALA A 272 -13.18 5.93 -16.07
N ASP A 273 -13.01 7.16 -15.61
CA ASP A 273 -12.02 8.11 -16.11
C ASP A 273 -10.76 8.22 -15.24
N LEU A 274 -10.66 7.41 -14.18
CA LEU A 274 -9.61 7.43 -13.16
C LEU A 274 -9.48 8.80 -12.45
N GLY A 275 -10.54 9.60 -12.43
CA GLY A 275 -10.57 10.93 -11.79
C GLY A 275 -10.96 10.89 -10.32
N GLY A 276 -11.58 9.83 -9.85
CA GLY A 276 -11.93 9.63 -8.44
C GLY A 276 -10.74 9.21 -7.60
N LEU A 277 -10.35 9.99 -6.61
CA LEU A 277 -9.35 9.61 -5.62
C LEU A 277 -10.05 8.94 -4.43
N TYR A 278 -9.77 7.68 -4.21
CA TYR A 278 -10.26 6.91 -3.07
C TYR A 278 -9.23 6.88 -1.95
N VAL A 279 -9.70 7.00 -0.71
CA VAL A 279 -8.85 6.97 0.49
C VAL A 279 -9.49 6.05 1.53
N THR A 280 -8.73 5.07 2.01
CA THR A 280 -9.09 4.29 3.21
C THR A 280 -8.53 4.94 4.46
N SER A 281 -9.12 4.64 5.60
CA SER A 281 -8.78 5.31 6.85
C SER A 281 -8.79 4.40 8.06
N GLY A 282 -8.17 4.90 9.13
CA GLY A 282 -8.12 4.22 10.42
C GLY A 282 -9.47 4.11 11.13
N ASP A 283 -10.48 4.89 10.74
CA ASP A 283 -11.84 4.82 11.27
C ASP A 283 -12.71 3.72 10.61
N GLY A 284 -12.12 2.94 9.70
CA GLY A 284 -12.83 1.86 9.01
C GLY A 284 -13.66 2.29 7.82
N SER A 285 -13.44 3.47 7.26
CA SER A 285 -14.23 3.99 6.15
C SER A 285 -13.44 4.05 4.83
N LEU A 286 -14.21 4.05 3.73
CA LEU A 286 -13.75 4.38 2.39
C LEU A 286 -14.32 5.75 2.00
N TYR A 287 -13.44 6.66 1.63
CA TYR A 287 -13.76 8.00 1.16
C TYR A 287 -13.41 8.15 -0.31
N ARG A 288 -14.11 9.06 -1.01
CA ARG A 288 -13.84 9.43 -2.41
C ARG A 288 -13.87 10.95 -2.57
N ALA A 289 -12.90 11.49 -3.35
CA ALA A 289 -12.93 12.85 -3.87
C ALA A 289 -12.92 12.80 -5.41
N ARG A 290 -13.85 13.51 -6.06
CA ARG A 290 -13.97 13.52 -7.53
C ARG A 290 -13.27 14.72 -8.19
N ASP A 291 -13.31 15.87 -7.56
CA ASP A 291 -12.83 17.13 -8.15
C ASP A 291 -11.40 17.46 -7.68
N THR A 292 -10.50 16.48 -7.76
CA THR A 292 -9.10 16.68 -7.36
C THR A 292 -8.26 17.42 -8.41
N GLY A 293 -8.71 17.42 -9.66
CA GLY A 293 -7.92 17.87 -10.81
C GLY A 293 -6.84 16.89 -11.24
N LEU A 294 -6.71 15.74 -10.55
CA LEU A 294 -5.77 14.68 -10.86
C LEU A 294 -6.49 13.49 -11.49
N ARG A 295 -5.74 12.66 -12.20
CA ARG A 295 -6.19 11.38 -12.73
C ARG A 295 -5.14 10.33 -12.46
N GLY A 296 -5.57 9.10 -12.22
CA GLY A 296 -4.69 7.96 -12.06
C GLY A 296 -4.10 7.44 -13.37
N ILE A 297 -3.25 6.43 -13.23
CA ILE A 297 -2.75 5.64 -14.37
C ILE A 297 -3.26 4.22 -14.29
N VAL A 298 -3.58 3.64 -15.45
CA VAL A 298 -3.89 2.20 -15.55
C VAL A 298 -2.59 1.41 -15.56
N ARG A 299 -2.39 0.53 -14.59
CA ARG A 299 -1.20 -0.33 -14.53
C ARG A 299 -1.43 -1.77 -14.97
N ALA A 300 -2.66 -2.26 -14.89
CA ALA A 300 -3.03 -3.59 -15.34
C ALA A 300 -3.82 -3.52 -16.65
N PRO A 301 -3.59 -4.43 -17.61
CA PRO A 301 -4.51 -4.59 -18.69
C PRO A 301 -5.82 -5.13 -18.10
N PHE A 302 -6.86 -4.31 -18.12
CA PHE A 302 -8.20 -4.81 -17.88
C PHE A 302 -8.58 -5.60 -19.13
N SER A 303 -8.55 -6.92 -19.04
CA SER A 303 -9.16 -7.78 -20.07
C SER A 303 -10.65 -7.52 -20.03
N CYS A 304 -11.18 -6.91 -21.10
CA CYS A 304 -12.61 -6.84 -21.35
C CYS A 304 -13.21 -8.24 -21.49
#